data_23b2e6f9621d3df4a0ed63c6b4ff236c
#
_entry.id   23b2e6f9621d3df4a0ed63c6b4ff236c
#
_cell.length_a   1.000
_cell.length_b   1.000
_cell.length_c   1.000
_cell.angle_alpha   90.00
_cell.angle_beta   90.00
_cell.angle_gamma   90.00
#
_symmetry.space_group_name_H-M   'P 1'
#
loop_
_entity.id
_entity.type
_entity.pdbx_description
1 polymer ?
#
loop_
_entity_poly.entity_id
_entity_poly.type
_entity_poly.pdbx_seq_one_letter_code
_entity_poly.pdbx_strand_id
1 'polypeptide(L)'
;MIFQNSPFEILDKAFKNLYPGKSYIAFIDVDMKDESGEKVYGCTQFNDCDTPIIFIDSSLSIQNAIEIFAHELAHVAAGAEEEHGKLWEKAFDEIQDEYNRIGEELCRTVK
;
A
#
# COMPACT_ATOMS: atom_id res chain seq x y z
N MET A 1 16.86 -0.65 8.99
CA MET A 1 16.71 -1.28 7.67
C MET A 1 17.99 -1.16 6.85
N ILE A 2 18.33 -2.20 6.12
CA ILE A 2 19.54 -2.25 5.29
C ILE A 2 19.49 -1.22 4.16
N PHE A 3 18.37 -1.15 3.46
CA PHE A 3 18.21 -0.22 2.35
C PHE A 3 17.65 1.11 2.85
N GLN A 4 18.39 2.20 2.65
CA GLN A 4 17.98 3.53 3.09
C GLN A 4 16.79 4.07 2.28
N ASN A 5 16.61 3.54 1.09
CA ASN A 5 15.55 3.97 0.18
C ASN A 5 14.55 2.86 -0.11
N SER A 6 14.27 2.01 0.86
CA SER A 6 13.28 0.94 0.67
C SER A 6 11.95 1.54 0.22
N PRO A 7 11.45 1.16 -0.95
CA PRO A 7 10.19 1.71 -1.43
C PRO A 7 9.00 1.36 -0.53
N PHE A 8 9.06 0.23 0.16
CA PHE A 8 7.99 -0.15 1.09
C PHE A 8 7.95 0.80 2.30
N GLU A 9 9.12 1.17 2.83
CA GLU A 9 9.18 2.15 3.93
C GLU A 9 8.77 3.54 3.49
N ILE A 10 9.17 3.94 2.28
CA ILE A 10 8.80 5.26 1.75
C ILE A 10 7.29 5.34 1.58
N LEU A 11 6.68 4.28 1.06
CA LEU A 11 5.24 4.23 0.87
C LEU A 11 4.48 4.23 2.21
N ASP A 12 4.99 3.50 3.19
CA ASP A 12 4.45 3.51 4.55
C ASP A 12 4.50 4.91 5.15
N LYS A 13 5.63 5.59 4.99
CA LYS A 13 5.80 6.95 5.47
C LYS A 13 4.83 7.92 4.79
N ALA A 14 4.65 7.77 3.48
CA ALA A 14 3.69 8.58 2.73
C ALA A 14 2.28 8.40 3.30
N PHE A 15 1.88 7.15 3.52
CA PHE A 15 0.58 6.85 4.08
C PHE A 15 0.40 7.47 5.47
N LYS A 16 1.38 7.31 6.33
CA LYS A 16 1.34 7.84 7.71
C LYS A 16 1.33 9.36 7.74
N ASN A 17 2.03 10.01 6.80
CA ASN A 17 2.01 11.47 6.70
C ASN A 17 0.61 11.98 6.33
N LEU A 18 -0.06 11.28 5.42
CA LEU A 18 -1.38 11.70 4.93
C LEU A 18 -2.52 11.30 5.87
N TYR A 19 -2.39 10.14 6.51
CA TYR A 19 -3.47 9.56 7.33
C TYR A 19 -2.95 9.12 8.70
N PRO A 20 -2.49 10.07 9.52
CA PRO A 20 -1.82 9.72 10.79
C PRO A 20 -2.71 8.98 11.79
N GLY A 21 -4.03 9.06 11.63
CA GLY A 21 -4.96 8.36 12.51
C GLY A 21 -5.31 6.96 12.06
N LYS A 22 -4.79 6.51 10.91
CA LYS A 22 -5.10 5.19 10.37
C LYS A 22 -3.91 4.27 10.50
N SER A 23 -4.20 2.97 10.66
CA SER A 23 -3.16 1.94 10.80
C SER A 23 -3.52 0.74 9.94
N TYR A 24 -2.53 -0.09 9.68
CA TYR A 24 -2.71 -1.33 8.93
C TYR A 24 -1.58 -2.29 9.31
N ILE A 25 -1.76 -3.56 8.95
CA ILE A 25 -0.70 -4.57 9.05
C ILE A 25 -0.56 -5.15 7.65
N ALA A 26 0.67 -5.34 7.19
CA ALA A 26 0.91 -5.87 5.85
C ALA A 26 1.75 -7.14 5.92
N PHE A 27 1.39 -8.11 5.10
CA PHE A 27 2.09 -9.39 4.97
C PHE A 27 2.41 -9.66 3.52
N ILE A 28 3.50 -10.39 3.30
CA ILE A 28 3.78 -10.99 2.01
C ILE A 28 3.30 -12.43 2.08
N ASP A 29 2.51 -12.85 1.10
CA ASP A 29 1.95 -14.19 1.05
C ASP A 29 2.38 -14.88 -0.24
N VAL A 30 2.27 -16.19 -0.27
CA VAL A 30 2.66 -16.98 -1.43
C VAL A 30 1.43 -17.59 -2.07
N ASP A 31 1.43 -17.61 -3.41
CA ASP A 31 0.41 -18.30 -4.19
C ASP A 31 -1.03 -17.90 -3.81
N MET A 32 -1.26 -16.59 -3.71
CA MET A 32 -2.57 -16.06 -3.34
C MET A 32 -3.61 -16.34 -4.43
N LYS A 33 -4.78 -16.81 -4.01
CA LYS A 33 -5.89 -17.10 -4.90
C LYS A 33 -7.20 -16.63 -4.27
N ASP A 34 -8.17 -16.29 -5.12
CA ASP A 34 -9.51 -15.95 -4.66
C ASP A 34 -10.35 -17.21 -4.48
N GLU A 35 -11.62 -17.04 -4.14
CA GLU A 35 -12.53 -18.17 -3.90
C GLU A 35 -12.74 -19.04 -5.13
N SER A 36 -12.58 -18.48 -6.33
CA SER A 36 -12.71 -19.23 -7.58
C SER A 36 -11.44 -19.96 -7.97
N GLY A 37 -10.34 -19.75 -7.24
CA GLY A 37 -9.05 -20.33 -7.54
C GLY A 37 -8.20 -19.52 -8.50
N GLU A 38 -8.64 -18.32 -8.87
CA GLU A 38 -7.87 -17.43 -9.73
C GLU A 38 -6.79 -16.68 -8.94
N LYS A 39 -5.67 -16.45 -9.59
CA LYS A 39 -4.54 -15.74 -9.00
C LYS A 39 -4.92 -14.32 -8.62
N VAL A 40 -4.54 -13.94 -7.40
CA VAL A 40 -4.71 -12.58 -6.87
C VAL A 40 -3.34 -12.05 -6.46
N TYR A 41 -3.09 -10.77 -6.71
CA TYR A 41 -1.79 -10.17 -6.42
C TYR A 41 -1.77 -9.31 -5.16
N GLY A 42 -2.93 -8.92 -4.66
CA GLY A 42 -3.06 -8.19 -3.41
C GLY A 42 -4.49 -8.22 -2.90
N CYS A 43 -4.65 -8.04 -1.61
CA CYS A 43 -5.97 -7.86 -1.03
C CYS A 43 -5.88 -7.12 0.30
N THR A 44 -6.97 -6.45 0.66
CA THR A 44 -7.11 -5.81 1.97
C THR A 44 -8.31 -6.43 2.68
N GLN A 45 -8.08 -6.92 3.89
CA GLN A 45 -9.13 -7.48 4.72
C GLN A 45 -9.49 -6.48 5.81
N PHE A 46 -10.77 -6.12 5.88
CA PHE A 46 -11.29 -5.26 6.93
C PHE A 46 -11.99 -6.12 7.97
N ASN A 47 -11.63 -5.90 9.23
CA ASN A 47 -12.26 -6.58 10.35
C ASN A 47 -13.06 -5.56 11.15
N ASP A 48 -14.17 -5.98 11.73
CA ASP A 48 -15.12 -5.08 12.39
C ASP A 48 -14.52 -4.22 13.49
N CYS A 49 -13.57 -4.76 14.22
CA CYS A 49 -12.99 -4.09 15.39
C CYS A 49 -11.48 -3.95 15.32
N ASP A 50 -10.87 -4.45 14.24
CA ASP A 50 -9.42 -4.58 14.18
C ASP A 50 -8.80 -3.77 13.05
N THR A 51 -7.48 -3.66 13.12
CA THR A 51 -6.66 -3.02 12.12
C THR A 51 -6.78 -3.77 10.78
N PRO A 52 -6.99 -3.08 9.66
CA PRO A 52 -7.02 -3.73 8.35
C PRO A 52 -5.72 -4.46 8.05
N ILE A 53 -5.83 -5.57 7.35
CA ILE A 53 -4.68 -6.41 6.99
C ILE A 53 -4.53 -6.43 5.47
N ILE A 54 -3.34 -6.09 5.01
CA ILE A 54 -2.98 -6.11 3.59
C ILE A 54 -2.12 -7.33 3.31
N PHE A 55 -2.45 -8.03 2.22
CA PHE A 55 -1.63 -9.14 1.72
C PHE A 55 -1.13 -8.80 0.32
N ILE A 56 0.15 -9.06 0.06
CA ILE A 56 0.78 -8.82 -1.23
C ILE A 56 1.47 -10.10 -1.67
N ASP A 57 1.27 -10.50 -2.92
CA ASP A 57 1.83 -11.74 -3.44
C ASP A 57 3.35 -11.65 -3.61
N SER A 58 4.05 -12.69 -3.20
CA SER A 58 5.50 -12.75 -3.20
C SER A 58 6.13 -12.88 -4.59
N SER A 59 5.35 -13.23 -5.61
CA SER A 59 5.88 -13.45 -6.96
C SER A 59 6.07 -12.15 -7.74
N LEU A 60 5.62 -11.02 -7.22
CA LEU A 60 5.69 -9.74 -7.92
C LEU A 60 7.11 -9.17 -7.91
N SER A 61 7.47 -8.45 -8.99
CA SER A 61 8.66 -7.62 -8.96
C SER A 61 8.49 -6.54 -7.90
N ILE A 62 9.60 -5.94 -7.47
CA ILE A 62 9.52 -4.86 -6.47
C ILE A 62 8.62 -3.73 -6.97
N GLN A 63 8.76 -3.33 -8.25
CA GLN A 63 7.95 -2.25 -8.81
C GLN A 63 6.45 -2.60 -8.76
N ASN A 64 6.09 -3.80 -9.21
CA ASN A 64 4.69 -4.22 -9.20
C ASN A 64 4.16 -4.37 -7.77
N ALA A 65 4.98 -4.87 -6.85
CA ALA A 65 4.59 -5.00 -5.44
C ALA A 65 4.28 -3.63 -4.84
N ILE A 66 5.06 -2.61 -5.18
CA ILE A 66 4.82 -1.25 -4.69
C ILE A 66 3.52 -0.68 -5.25
N GLU A 67 3.24 -0.91 -6.53
CA GLU A 67 1.98 -0.47 -7.13
C GLU A 67 0.78 -1.12 -6.46
N ILE A 68 0.87 -2.43 -6.22
CA ILE A 68 -0.19 -3.16 -5.51
C ILE A 68 -0.33 -2.67 -4.07
N PHE A 69 0.79 -2.44 -3.38
CA PHE A 69 0.75 -1.94 -2.01
C PHE A 69 0.06 -0.58 -1.94
N ALA A 70 0.39 0.34 -2.87
CA ALA A 70 -0.27 1.65 -2.94
C ALA A 70 -1.77 1.50 -3.18
N HIS A 71 -2.17 0.57 -4.05
CA HIS A 71 -3.57 0.25 -4.32
C HIS A 71 -4.29 -0.19 -3.05
N GLU A 72 -3.68 -1.09 -2.29
CA GLU A 72 -4.29 -1.59 -1.06
C GLU A 72 -4.30 -0.53 0.05
N LEU A 73 -3.26 0.29 0.15
CA LEU A 73 -3.25 1.40 1.10
C LEU A 73 -4.38 2.41 0.81
N ALA A 74 -4.67 2.63 -0.47
CA ALA A 74 -5.78 3.49 -0.86
C ALA A 74 -7.12 2.92 -0.38
N HIS A 75 -7.28 1.59 -0.38
CA HIS A 75 -8.46 0.96 0.20
C HIS A 75 -8.54 1.20 1.71
N VAL A 76 -7.43 1.11 2.42
CA VAL A 76 -7.40 1.40 3.86
C VAL A 76 -7.81 2.85 4.12
N ALA A 77 -7.31 3.79 3.32
CA ALA A 77 -7.61 5.20 3.48
C ALA A 77 -9.08 5.52 3.18
N ALA A 78 -9.63 4.92 2.12
CA ALA A 78 -11.00 5.20 1.68
C ALA A 78 -12.05 4.48 2.51
N GLY A 79 -11.71 3.34 3.10
CA GLY A 79 -12.63 2.56 3.92
C GLY A 79 -13.24 1.37 3.20
N ALA A 80 -13.78 0.44 3.98
CA ALA A 80 -14.28 -0.86 3.49
C ALA A 80 -15.42 -0.74 2.48
N GLU A 81 -16.22 0.31 2.59
CA GLU A 81 -17.41 0.48 1.74
C GLU A 81 -17.08 1.13 0.41
N GLU A 82 -15.92 1.73 0.28
CA GLU A 82 -15.49 2.43 -0.93
C GLU A 82 -14.63 1.49 -1.76
N GLU A 83 -15.19 0.86 -2.78
CA GLU A 83 -14.41 -0.09 -3.60
C GLU A 83 -13.37 0.65 -4.45
N HIS A 84 -13.72 1.11 -5.64
CA HIS A 84 -12.82 1.88 -6.49
C HIS A 84 -13.49 3.20 -6.91
N GLY A 85 -14.19 3.82 -5.98
CA GLY A 85 -14.88 5.08 -6.22
C GLY A 85 -13.96 6.28 -6.11
N LYS A 86 -14.58 7.46 -6.02
CA LYS A 86 -13.85 8.72 -6.01
C LYS A 86 -12.93 8.90 -4.80
N LEU A 87 -13.36 8.42 -3.63
CA LEU A 87 -12.52 8.52 -2.44
C LEU A 87 -11.27 7.65 -2.56
N TRP A 88 -11.42 6.45 -3.15
CA TRP A 88 -10.27 5.58 -3.40
C TRP A 88 -9.31 6.21 -4.40
N GLU A 89 -9.83 6.75 -5.52
CA GLU A 89 -9.00 7.41 -6.53
C GLU A 89 -8.22 8.57 -5.95
N LYS A 90 -8.88 9.39 -5.15
CA LYS A 90 -8.22 10.53 -4.51
C LYS A 90 -7.12 10.06 -3.56
N ALA A 91 -7.40 9.06 -2.75
CA ALA A 91 -6.43 8.51 -1.82
C ALA A 91 -5.24 7.93 -2.56
N PHE A 92 -5.47 7.17 -3.63
CA PHE A 92 -4.42 6.58 -4.43
C PHE A 92 -3.50 7.65 -5.03
N ASP A 93 -4.08 8.70 -5.62
CA ASP A 93 -3.32 9.79 -6.20
C ASP A 93 -2.50 10.54 -5.14
N GLU A 94 -3.08 10.82 -3.99
CA GLU A 94 -2.39 11.51 -2.90
C GLU A 94 -1.22 10.67 -2.36
N ILE A 95 -1.43 9.37 -2.20
CA ILE A 95 -0.39 8.47 -1.72
C ILE A 95 0.77 8.44 -2.72
N GLN A 96 0.48 8.33 -4.01
CA GLN A 96 1.53 8.31 -5.03
C GLN A 96 2.30 9.63 -5.09
N ASP A 97 1.60 10.76 -5.01
CA ASP A 97 2.24 12.07 -5.01
C ASP A 97 3.18 12.23 -3.81
N GLU A 98 2.74 11.83 -2.64
CA GLU A 98 3.55 11.92 -1.43
C GLU A 98 4.74 10.95 -1.48
N TYR A 99 4.53 9.75 -2.00
CA TYR A 99 5.60 8.78 -2.21
C TYR A 99 6.68 9.37 -3.13
N ASN A 100 6.28 9.97 -4.24
CA ASN A 100 7.22 10.57 -5.18
C ASN A 100 7.96 11.76 -4.55
N ARG A 101 7.26 12.58 -3.77
CA ARG A 101 7.86 13.71 -3.07
C ARG A 101 8.94 13.26 -2.11
N ILE A 102 8.65 12.24 -1.31
CA ILE A 102 9.60 11.70 -0.33
C ILE A 102 10.80 11.10 -1.06
N GLY A 103 10.55 10.34 -2.13
CA GLY A 103 11.61 9.72 -2.91
C GLY A 103 12.56 10.74 -3.53
N GLU A 104 12.02 11.82 -4.09
CA GLU A 104 12.83 12.90 -4.67
C GLU A 104 13.68 13.59 -3.62
N GLU A 105 13.08 13.87 -2.47
CA GLU A 105 13.79 14.53 -1.37
C GLU A 105 14.92 13.65 -0.85
N LEU A 106 14.68 12.36 -0.72
CA LEU A 106 15.68 11.41 -0.28
C LEU A 106 16.83 11.32 -1.27
N CYS A 107 16.54 11.30 -2.56
CA CYS A 107 17.58 11.28 -3.59
C CYS A 107 18.45 12.52 -3.56
N ARG A 108 17.88 13.68 -3.30
CA ARG A 108 18.64 14.93 -3.17
C ARG A 108 19.57 14.89 -1.96
N THR A 109 19.09 14.31 -0.88
CA THR A 109 19.85 14.29 0.37
C THR A 109 21.09 13.41 0.28
N VAL A 110 21.01 12.30 -0.48
CA VAL A 110 22.12 11.33 -0.56
C VAL A 110 23.06 11.56 -1.72
N LYS A 111 22.75 12.49 -2.59
CA LYS A 111 23.67 12.87 -3.67
C LYS A 111 24.66 13.93 -3.17
#